data_a19c08d737c93370715b92f1a0d70ea8
#
_entry.id   a19c08d737c93370715b92f1a0d70ea8
#
_cell.length_a   1.000
_cell.length_b   1.000
_cell.length_c   1.000
_cell.angle_alpha   90.00
_cell.angle_beta   90.00
_cell.angle_gamma   90.00
#
_symmetry.space_group_name_H-M   'P 1'
#
loop_
_entity.id
_entity.type
_entity.pdbx_description
1 polymer ?
#
loop_
_entity_poly.entity_id
_entity_poly.type
_entity_poly.pdbx_seq_one_letter_code
_entity_poly.pdbx_strand_id
1 'polypeptide(L)'
;DGQVIISTGSGTGASWSSTAEIHTLAADANNTIQFKKASNGKFQGADNFVFDPTNKRVGIGTTLPEYLLQIARAPGDSSNGFVQIGGTFLDSSGAVGVAKSILAAGESGELLWVGAGASVTNILHVNEDGNDSNDGFTLKTAKRTVGGAVAIATTGNTIRVAAGTYTENNPVVIPNNVTIDGDDLRQTQIIPSNVGKDLFHAKNGTLFQNLSFVGAANTGAMIAFPPDGSAGIITQSPYVRNCTNFVPNSMGMKVDGSHAMGLKSMNVDSYTQYNQGGIGVTISNNGYAQLVSIFTICNVTGITAVSGAQCDVNNSNTSFGTRGLVASGVGTVNQTGAVAQAGIAEDNTIVVGSLTSRPFTGQVFYLGELFNEVSSISVTNAGSGYTSTNPPVVTIADPSGPGGITAEGVAVISGFGSVTSVNINATGSQYRTAPAVTIAAPSSGVTATASATISPSYFTINSATPVT
;
A
#
# COMPACT_ATOMS: atom_id res chain seq x y z
N ASP A 1 -22.36 -34.28 -78.15
CA ASP A 1 -21.17 -33.73 -77.58
C ASP A 1 -21.39 -32.33 -76.99
N GLY A 2 -21.61 -32.19 -75.73
CA GLY A 2 -21.70 -30.92 -75.06
C GLY A 2 -23.05 -30.18 -75.17
N GLN A 3 -24.13 -30.87 -75.56
CA GLN A 3 -25.48 -30.28 -75.55
C GLN A 3 -26.28 -30.79 -74.34
N VAL A 4 -27.09 -29.94 -73.77
CA VAL A 4 -28.02 -30.25 -72.67
C VAL A 4 -29.45 -29.94 -73.11
N ILE A 5 -30.40 -30.72 -72.64
CA ILE A 5 -31.82 -30.48 -72.88
C ILE A 5 -32.25 -29.39 -71.86
N ILE A 6 -32.76 -28.30 -72.40
CA ILE A 6 -33.35 -27.24 -71.58
C ILE A 6 -34.85 -27.13 -71.90
N SER A 7 -35.64 -26.90 -70.83
CA SER A 7 -37.07 -26.60 -71.00
C SER A 7 -37.25 -25.13 -71.43
N THR A 8 -37.85 -24.87 -72.52
CA THR A 8 -38.11 -23.53 -73.10
C THR A 8 -39.38 -22.85 -72.59
N GLY A 9 -40.04 -23.42 -71.57
CA GLY A 9 -41.30 -22.90 -71.01
C GLY A 9 -42.54 -23.73 -71.30
N SER A 10 -43.66 -23.39 -70.65
CA SER A 10 -44.92 -24.12 -70.85
C SER A 10 -45.46 -23.99 -72.30
N GLY A 11 -45.58 -25.09 -72.98
CA GLY A 11 -46.16 -25.14 -74.33
C GLY A 11 -45.19 -25.39 -75.48
N THR A 12 -43.91 -25.36 -75.26
CA THR A 12 -42.90 -25.72 -76.25
C THR A 12 -42.05 -26.89 -75.72
N GLY A 13 -41.79 -27.88 -76.54
CA GLY A 13 -41.04 -29.06 -76.19
C GLY A 13 -39.59 -28.70 -75.69
N ALA A 14 -38.95 -29.67 -75.04
CA ALA A 14 -37.52 -29.52 -74.65
C ALA A 14 -36.70 -29.37 -75.95
N SER A 15 -35.71 -28.44 -75.90
CA SER A 15 -34.75 -28.24 -77.00
C SER A 15 -33.30 -28.52 -76.50
N TRP A 16 -32.47 -28.94 -77.47
CA TRP A 16 -31.04 -29.09 -77.24
C TRP A 16 -30.40 -27.69 -77.29
N SER A 17 -29.63 -27.38 -76.25
CA SER A 17 -28.80 -26.18 -76.23
C SER A 17 -27.38 -26.54 -76.13
N SER A 18 -26.49 -25.79 -76.70
CA SER A 18 -25.07 -25.99 -76.55
C SER A 18 -24.61 -25.61 -75.09
N THR A 19 -23.61 -26.29 -74.60
CA THR A 19 -23.01 -25.95 -73.25
C THR A 19 -22.55 -24.51 -73.22
N ALA A 20 -22.27 -23.87 -74.35
CA ALA A 20 -21.90 -22.45 -74.41
C ALA A 20 -23.07 -21.51 -73.96
N GLU A 21 -24.35 -21.87 -74.25
CA GLU A 21 -25.48 -21.08 -73.80
C GLU A 21 -25.78 -21.21 -72.30
N ILE A 22 -25.40 -22.34 -71.71
CA ILE A 22 -25.48 -22.49 -70.23
C ILE A 22 -24.40 -21.67 -69.53
N HIS A 23 -23.26 -21.60 -70.16
CA HIS A 23 -22.14 -20.74 -69.60
C HIS A 23 -22.44 -19.26 -69.76
N THR A 24 -23.17 -18.82 -70.77
CA THR A 24 -23.56 -17.43 -71.00
C THR A 24 -24.72 -16.97 -70.09
N LEU A 25 -25.45 -17.93 -69.50
CA LEU A 25 -26.49 -17.59 -68.50
C LEU A 25 -25.98 -17.37 -67.12
N ALA A 26 -24.68 -17.58 -66.94
CA ALA A 26 -24.13 -17.76 -65.58
C ALA A 26 -23.11 -16.68 -65.09
N ALA A 27 -22.71 -15.72 -65.89
CA ALA A 27 -21.69 -14.79 -65.37
C ALA A 27 -21.73 -13.41 -65.98
N ASP A 28 -22.04 -12.41 -65.21
CA ASP A 28 -21.86 -11.03 -65.61
C ASP A 28 -20.37 -10.58 -65.30
N ALA A 29 -19.66 -11.25 -64.41
CA ALA A 29 -18.27 -11.02 -64.11
C ALA A 29 -17.56 -12.33 -63.69
N ASN A 30 -16.29 -12.44 -64.02
CA ASN A 30 -15.43 -13.54 -63.53
C ASN A 30 -15.37 -13.54 -61.99
N ASN A 31 -15.47 -14.72 -61.43
CA ASN A 31 -15.32 -14.95 -59.99
C ASN A 31 -16.46 -14.50 -59.06
N THR A 32 -17.65 -14.20 -59.63
CA THR A 32 -18.82 -13.85 -58.80
C THR A 32 -19.60 -15.08 -58.36
N ILE A 33 -20.12 -15.01 -57.14
CA ILE A 33 -21.08 -16.02 -56.63
C ILE A 33 -22.44 -15.69 -57.21
N GLN A 34 -23.08 -16.71 -57.81
CA GLN A 34 -24.31 -16.49 -58.52
C GLN A 34 -25.55 -16.76 -57.68
N PHE A 35 -26.52 -15.89 -57.78
CA PHE A 35 -27.80 -15.99 -57.11
C PHE A 35 -28.95 -16.09 -58.11
N LYS A 36 -29.95 -16.90 -57.77
CA LYS A 36 -31.21 -16.96 -58.59
C LYS A 36 -32.00 -15.68 -58.34
N LYS A 37 -32.17 -14.86 -59.37
CA LYS A 37 -32.94 -13.63 -59.28
C LYS A 37 -34.44 -13.95 -59.21
N ALA A 38 -35.10 -13.49 -58.15
CA ALA A 38 -36.52 -13.78 -57.92
C ALA A 38 -37.45 -13.28 -59.03
N SER A 39 -37.11 -12.19 -59.72
CA SER A 39 -37.92 -11.55 -60.73
C SER A 39 -37.99 -12.29 -62.08
N ASN A 40 -36.99 -13.11 -62.41
CA ASN A 40 -36.93 -13.80 -63.73
C ASN A 40 -36.38 -15.24 -63.63
N GLY A 41 -36.08 -15.74 -62.47
CA GLY A 41 -35.55 -17.08 -62.21
C GLY A 41 -34.17 -17.38 -62.77
N LYS A 42 -33.46 -16.41 -63.35
CA LYS A 42 -32.11 -16.57 -63.91
C LYS A 42 -31.08 -16.39 -62.82
N PHE A 43 -29.92 -17.03 -62.99
CA PHE A 43 -28.75 -16.80 -62.14
C PHE A 43 -28.11 -15.50 -62.57
N GLN A 44 -27.70 -14.72 -61.53
CA GLN A 44 -27.01 -13.46 -61.74
C GLN A 44 -25.84 -13.40 -60.74
N GLY A 45 -24.69 -12.90 -61.16
CA GLY A 45 -23.57 -12.59 -60.27
C GLY A 45 -23.89 -11.38 -59.43
N ALA A 46 -23.35 -11.33 -58.24
CA ALA A 46 -23.36 -10.14 -57.38
C ALA A 46 -21.94 -9.52 -57.36
N ASP A 47 -21.84 -8.28 -57.81
CA ASP A 47 -20.55 -7.58 -57.93
C ASP A 47 -19.83 -7.41 -56.57
N ASN A 48 -20.58 -7.48 -55.49
CA ASN A 48 -20.08 -7.30 -54.13
C ASN A 48 -20.07 -8.60 -53.31
N PHE A 49 -20.24 -9.77 -53.93
CA PHE A 49 -20.04 -11.08 -53.30
C PHE A 49 -19.24 -11.96 -54.27
N VAL A 50 -17.96 -12.03 -54.09
CA VAL A 50 -17.01 -12.64 -55.01
C VAL A 50 -16.19 -13.74 -54.36
N PHE A 51 -15.77 -14.73 -55.19
CA PHE A 51 -14.74 -15.67 -54.81
C PHE A 51 -13.55 -15.48 -55.77
N ASP A 52 -12.38 -15.16 -55.19
CA ASP A 52 -11.13 -15.10 -55.95
C ASP A 52 -10.52 -16.53 -55.99
N PRO A 53 -10.59 -17.23 -57.09
CA PRO A 53 -10.09 -18.62 -57.20
C PRO A 53 -8.56 -18.70 -57.22
N THR A 54 -7.90 -17.62 -57.56
CA THR A 54 -6.42 -17.55 -57.61
C THR A 54 -5.82 -17.53 -56.19
N ASN A 55 -6.37 -16.66 -55.35
CA ASN A 55 -5.89 -16.47 -53.98
C ASN A 55 -6.80 -17.17 -52.96
N LYS A 56 -7.87 -17.84 -53.40
CA LYS A 56 -8.86 -18.54 -52.57
C LYS A 56 -9.52 -17.68 -51.50
N ARG A 57 -9.91 -16.47 -51.88
CA ARG A 57 -10.49 -15.45 -51.00
C ARG A 57 -11.96 -15.23 -51.30
N VAL A 58 -12.72 -14.93 -50.26
CA VAL A 58 -14.13 -14.55 -50.36
C VAL A 58 -14.29 -13.08 -49.99
N GLY A 59 -14.91 -12.30 -50.87
CA GLY A 59 -15.23 -10.89 -50.63
C GLY A 59 -16.74 -10.69 -50.49
N ILE A 60 -17.16 -9.99 -49.46
CA ILE A 60 -18.53 -9.49 -49.27
C ILE A 60 -18.44 -7.97 -49.15
N GLY A 61 -19.06 -7.24 -50.09
CA GLY A 61 -18.93 -5.77 -50.15
C GLY A 61 -17.66 -5.28 -50.84
N THR A 62 -16.83 -6.18 -51.37
CA THR A 62 -15.61 -5.85 -52.13
C THR A 62 -15.43 -6.80 -53.30
N THR A 63 -14.93 -6.30 -54.42
CA THR A 63 -14.59 -7.10 -55.60
C THR A 63 -13.15 -7.60 -55.64
N LEU A 64 -12.33 -7.06 -54.74
CA LEU A 64 -10.90 -7.37 -54.64
C LEU A 64 -10.56 -7.73 -53.17
N PRO A 65 -10.88 -8.94 -52.71
CA PRO A 65 -10.57 -9.31 -51.32
C PRO A 65 -9.07 -9.49 -51.13
N GLU A 66 -8.52 -8.79 -50.14
CA GLU A 66 -7.12 -8.87 -49.74
C GLU A 66 -6.87 -9.99 -48.69
N TYR A 67 -7.93 -10.46 -48.04
CA TYR A 67 -7.88 -11.48 -46.97
C TYR A 67 -8.73 -12.70 -47.37
N LEU A 68 -8.51 -13.86 -46.71
CA LEU A 68 -9.24 -15.10 -46.99
C LEU A 68 -10.77 -14.93 -46.96
N LEU A 69 -11.26 -14.16 -45.99
CA LEU A 69 -12.62 -13.67 -45.91
C LEU A 69 -12.57 -12.17 -45.61
N GLN A 70 -13.01 -11.34 -46.52
CA GLN A 70 -13.12 -9.91 -46.33
C GLN A 70 -14.56 -9.47 -46.44
N ILE A 71 -15.09 -8.88 -45.36
CA ILE A 71 -16.39 -8.23 -45.34
C ILE A 71 -16.13 -6.74 -45.31
N ALA A 72 -16.35 -6.08 -46.41
CA ALA A 72 -16.13 -4.65 -46.56
C ALA A 72 -17.47 -3.94 -46.79
N ARG A 73 -17.49 -2.69 -46.45
CA ARG A 73 -18.62 -1.80 -46.72
C ARG A 73 -18.62 -1.43 -48.20
N ALA A 74 -19.75 -1.49 -48.84
CA ALA A 74 -19.87 -1.07 -50.23
C ALA A 74 -19.50 0.43 -50.35
N PRO A 75 -18.73 0.84 -51.38
CA PRO A 75 -18.42 2.23 -51.63
C PRO A 75 -19.71 3.07 -51.74
N GLY A 76 -19.83 4.15 -50.96
CA GLY A 76 -20.99 5.04 -50.94
C GLY A 76 -22.13 4.66 -49.99
N ASP A 77 -22.02 3.54 -49.28
CA ASP A 77 -23.02 3.16 -48.27
C ASP A 77 -22.72 3.91 -46.95
N SER A 78 -23.66 4.72 -46.47
CA SER A 78 -23.60 5.44 -45.20
C SER A 78 -24.23 4.71 -44.03
N SER A 79 -24.85 3.54 -44.25
CA SER A 79 -25.45 2.75 -43.18
C SER A 79 -24.43 2.05 -42.32
N ASN A 80 -24.74 1.82 -41.06
CA ASN A 80 -23.91 1.00 -40.16
C ASN A 80 -24.09 -0.47 -40.53
N GLY A 81 -23.06 -1.06 -41.14
CA GLY A 81 -23.05 -2.49 -41.43
C GLY A 81 -22.82 -3.31 -40.16
N PHE A 82 -23.65 -4.30 -39.90
CA PHE A 82 -23.45 -5.26 -38.81
C PHE A 82 -23.15 -6.64 -39.37
N VAL A 83 -22.21 -7.36 -38.75
CA VAL A 83 -22.05 -8.79 -38.97
C VAL A 83 -22.73 -9.51 -37.81
N GLN A 84 -23.84 -10.20 -38.11
CA GLN A 84 -24.52 -11.04 -37.14
C GLN A 84 -24.10 -12.49 -37.35
N ILE A 85 -23.54 -13.12 -36.34
CA ILE A 85 -23.14 -14.52 -36.34
C ILE A 85 -24.15 -15.28 -35.47
N GLY A 86 -24.99 -16.10 -36.07
CA GLY A 86 -26.02 -16.86 -35.35
C GLY A 86 -25.53 -18.14 -34.66
N GLY A 87 -24.23 -18.33 -34.57
CA GLY A 87 -23.59 -19.48 -33.95
C GLY A 87 -22.46 -19.10 -33.02
N THR A 88 -21.64 -20.06 -32.66
CA THR A 88 -20.49 -19.86 -31.81
C THR A 88 -19.31 -19.32 -32.60
N PHE A 89 -18.67 -18.27 -32.11
CA PHE A 89 -17.44 -17.76 -32.67
C PHE A 89 -16.26 -18.46 -31.98
N LEU A 90 -15.39 -19.09 -32.75
CA LEU A 90 -14.19 -19.76 -32.26
C LEU A 90 -12.98 -18.83 -32.41
N ASP A 91 -12.07 -18.87 -31.46
CA ASP A 91 -10.77 -18.21 -31.58
C ASP A 91 -9.79 -19.00 -32.48
N SER A 92 -8.58 -18.51 -32.64
CA SER A 92 -7.54 -19.16 -33.46
C SER A 92 -7.08 -20.51 -32.94
N SER A 93 -7.37 -20.84 -31.67
CA SER A 93 -7.14 -22.17 -31.09
C SER A 93 -8.32 -23.13 -31.28
N GLY A 94 -9.45 -22.67 -31.81
CA GLY A 94 -10.70 -23.40 -31.91
C GLY A 94 -11.52 -23.41 -30.61
N ALA A 95 -11.18 -22.58 -29.65
CA ALA A 95 -11.92 -22.48 -28.41
C ALA A 95 -13.15 -21.55 -28.56
N VAL A 96 -14.16 -21.81 -27.74
CA VAL A 96 -15.36 -20.97 -27.63
C VAL A 96 -15.19 -19.99 -26.45
N GLY A 97 -15.62 -18.77 -26.62
CA GLY A 97 -15.68 -17.80 -25.51
C GLY A 97 -16.73 -18.24 -24.48
N VAL A 98 -16.36 -18.15 -23.22
CA VAL A 98 -17.30 -18.28 -22.10
C VAL A 98 -17.96 -16.94 -21.80
N ALA A 99 -19.03 -16.94 -20.99
CA ALA A 99 -19.69 -15.70 -20.58
C ALA A 99 -18.67 -14.69 -20.05
N LYS A 100 -18.76 -13.43 -20.52
CA LYS A 100 -17.82 -12.34 -20.22
C LYS A 100 -16.40 -12.49 -20.81
N SER A 101 -16.21 -13.32 -21.81
CA SER A 101 -14.98 -13.30 -22.61
C SER A 101 -15.07 -12.25 -23.72
N ILE A 102 -13.93 -11.70 -24.07
CA ILE A 102 -13.74 -10.86 -25.26
C ILE A 102 -12.74 -11.51 -26.20
N LEU A 103 -12.92 -11.30 -27.49
CA LEU A 103 -11.96 -11.74 -28.50
C LEU A 103 -10.88 -10.66 -28.63
N ALA A 104 -9.66 -10.97 -28.25
CA ALA A 104 -8.53 -10.05 -28.30
C ALA A 104 -7.41 -10.58 -29.18
N ALA A 105 -6.61 -9.69 -29.76
CA ALA A 105 -5.38 -10.08 -30.46
C ALA A 105 -4.29 -10.42 -29.43
N GLY A 106 -3.69 -11.60 -29.54
CA GLY A 106 -2.49 -11.97 -28.80
C GLY A 106 -1.22 -11.32 -29.37
N GLU A 107 -0.09 -11.54 -28.71
CA GLU A 107 1.19 -10.92 -29.06
C GLU A 107 1.69 -11.30 -30.45
N SER A 108 1.33 -12.47 -30.94
CA SER A 108 1.68 -12.96 -32.29
C SER A 108 0.63 -12.65 -33.34
N GLY A 109 -0.41 -11.86 -32.99
CA GLY A 109 -1.51 -11.49 -33.90
C GLY A 109 -2.63 -12.53 -34.01
N GLU A 110 -2.59 -13.61 -33.22
CA GLU A 110 -3.68 -14.56 -33.10
C GLU A 110 -4.87 -13.95 -32.36
N LEU A 111 -6.07 -14.42 -32.67
CA LEU A 111 -7.29 -14.04 -31.94
C LEU A 111 -7.58 -15.08 -30.87
N LEU A 112 -7.63 -14.64 -29.62
CA LEU A 112 -7.88 -15.49 -28.47
C LEU A 112 -9.06 -14.98 -27.64
N TRP A 113 -9.85 -15.90 -27.09
CA TRP A 113 -10.84 -15.55 -26.09
C TRP A 113 -10.12 -15.30 -24.76
N VAL A 114 -10.17 -14.07 -24.30
CA VAL A 114 -9.66 -13.70 -22.97
C VAL A 114 -10.85 -13.39 -22.06
N GLY A 115 -10.79 -13.84 -20.82
CA GLY A 115 -11.81 -13.48 -19.86
C GLY A 115 -11.89 -11.96 -19.74
N ALA A 116 -13.07 -11.38 -19.69
CA ALA A 116 -13.24 -9.92 -19.51
C ALA A 116 -12.66 -9.41 -18.18
N GLY A 117 -12.15 -10.30 -17.33
CA GLY A 117 -11.37 -10.01 -16.14
C GLY A 117 -9.85 -10.15 -16.30
N ALA A 118 -9.37 -10.64 -17.46
CA ALA A 118 -7.95 -10.66 -17.78
C ALA A 118 -7.61 -9.40 -18.60
N SER A 119 -7.51 -8.28 -17.90
CA SER A 119 -6.73 -7.09 -18.29
C SER A 119 -7.00 -6.44 -19.64
N VAL A 120 -8.22 -5.99 -19.91
CA VAL A 120 -8.43 -4.95 -20.94
C VAL A 120 -8.69 -3.58 -20.32
N THR A 121 -8.96 -3.52 -19.04
CA THR A 121 -8.96 -2.27 -18.30
C THR A 121 -8.19 -2.45 -16.98
N ASN A 122 -7.06 -1.77 -16.85
CA ASN A 122 -6.41 -1.61 -15.54
C ASN A 122 -7.23 -0.72 -14.59
N ILE A 123 -8.47 -0.38 -14.96
CA ILE A 123 -9.33 0.54 -14.25
C ILE A 123 -10.53 -0.20 -13.68
N LEU A 124 -10.72 -0.07 -12.37
CA LEU A 124 -11.93 -0.45 -11.67
C LEU A 124 -12.69 0.83 -11.29
N HIS A 125 -13.97 0.85 -11.54
CA HIS A 125 -14.84 2.00 -11.28
C HIS A 125 -15.59 1.86 -9.96
N VAL A 126 -15.61 2.93 -9.18
CA VAL A 126 -16.42 3.07 -7.97
C VAL A 126 -17.37 4.26 -8.15
N ASN A 127 -18.65 4.07 -7.85
CA ASN A 127 -19.68 5.10 -7.95
C ASN A 127 -20.72 4.91 -6.85
N GLU A 128 -21.32 6.00 -6.35
CA GLU A 128 -22.36 5.96 -5.32
C GLU A 128 -23.57 5.10 -5.70
N ASP A 129 -23.94 5.09 -6.97
CA ASP A 129 -25.04 4.28 -7.51
C ASP A 129 -24.60 2.84 -7.87
N GLY A 130 -23.34 2.50 -7.58
CA GLY A 130 -22.78 1.19 -7.85
C GLY A 130 -23.28 0.09 -6.90
N ASN A 131 -22.81 -1.12 -7.16
CA ASN A 131 -23.08 -2.28 -6.32
C ASN A 131 -21.81 -3.15 -6.19
N ASP A 132 -21.43 -3.55 -4.99
CA ASP A 132 -20.22 -4.36 -4.77
C ASP A 132 -20.32 -5.77 -5.34
N SER A 133 -21.51 -6.22 -5.73
CA SER A 133 -21.69 -7.45 -6.51
C SER A 133 -21.34 -7.31 -8.00
N ASN A 134 -21.20 -6.08 -8.52
CA ASN A 134 -20.82 -5.81 -9.90
C ASN A 134 -19.35 -6.19 -10.16
N ASP A 135 -18.95 -6.23 -11.42
CA ASP A 135 -17.56 -6.54 -11.81
C ASP A 135 -16.60 -5.32 -11.73
N GLY A 136 -17.14 -4.11 -11.67
CA GLY A 136 -16.34 -2.88 -11.53
C GLY A 136 -15.63 -2.39 -12.80
N PHE A 137 -15.73 -3.08 -13.93
CA PHE A 137 -14.95 -2.76 -15.14
C PHE A 137 -15.51 -1.63 -15.99
N THR A 138 -16.74 -1.19 -15.74
CA THR A 138 -17.36 -0.08 -16.45
C THR A 138 -18.10 0.85 -15.48
N LEU A 139 -18.35 2.09 -15.88
CA LEU A 139 -19.18 3.01 -15.08
C LEU A 139 -20.57 2.45 -14.78
N LYS A 140 -21.15 1.67 -15.69
CA LYS A 140 -22.46 1.05 -15.52
C LYS A 140 -22.44 -0.11 -14.52
N THR A 141 -21.32 -0.82 -14.44
CA THR A 141 -21.12 -1.95 -13.54
C THR A 141 -20.15 -1.59 -12.40
N ALA A 142 -20.12 -0.32 -12.02
CA ALA A 142 -19.23 0.18 -10.95
C ALA A 142 -19.51 -0.50 -9.61
N LYS A 143 -18.48 -0.61 -8.80
CA LYS A 143 -18.57 -0.98 -7.39
C LYS A 143 -19.22 0.16 -6.59
N ARG A 144 -19.81 -0.17 -5.46
CA ARG A 144 -20.39 0.81 -4.53
C ARG A 144 -19.35 1.43 -3.63
N THR A 145 -18.34 0.67 -3.22
CA THR A 145 -17.33 1.07 -2.23
C THR A 145 -15.91 0.87 -2.78
N VAL A 146 -14.95 1.62 -2.23
CA VAL A 146 -13.53 1.39 -2.52
C VAL A 146 -13.12 -0.01 -2.05
N GLY A 147 -13.60 -0.43 -0.86
CA GLY A 147 -13.38 -1.78 -0.34
C GLY A 147 -13.89 -2.87 -1.28
N GLY A 148 -15.06 -2.68 -1.90
CA GLY A 148 -15.61 -3.60 -2.90
C GLY A 148 -14.77 -3.70 -4.17
N ALA A 149 -14.17 -2.58 -4.61
CA ALA A 149 -13.23 -2.59 -5.72
C ALA A 149 -11.88 -3.23 -5.34
N VAL A 150 -11.37 -2.94 -4.14
CA VAL A 150 -10.14 -3.53 -3.60
C VAL A 150 -10.23 -5.04 -3.49
N ALA A 151 -11.40 -5.59 -3.16
CA ALA A 151 -11.61 -7.05 -3.04
C ALA A 151 -11.34 -7.84 -4.34
N ILE A 152 -11.40 -7.17 -5.50
CA ILE A 152 -11.13 -7.77 -6.82
C ILE A 152 -9.89 -7.17 -7.49
N ALA A 153 -9.29 -6.14 -6.91
CA ALA A 153 -8.15 -5.47 -7.49
C ALA A 153 -6.89 -6.35 -7.47
N THR A 154 -6.14 -6.29 -8.55
CA THR A 154 -4.84 -6.93 -8.72
C THR A 154 -3.75 -5.88 -8.92
N THR A 155 -2.49 -6.29 -8.78
CA THR A 155 -1.32 -5.44 -9.02
C THR A 155 -1.44 -4.70 -10.36
N GLY A 156 -1.24 -3.36 -10.32
CA GLY A 156 -1.29 -2.48 -11.48
C GLY A 156 -2.69 -1.92 -11.79
N ASN A 157 -3.71 -2.27 -11.03
CA ASN A 157 -5.03 -1.66 -11.21
C ASN A 157 -5.08 -0.22 -10.68
N THR A 158 -5.87 0.61 -11.34
CA THR A 158 -6.32 1.90 -10.85
C THR A 158 -7.80 1.79 -10.47
N ILE A 159 -8.12 2.09 -9.22
CA ILE A 159 -9.49 2.22 -8.74
C ILE A 159 -9.89 3.68 -8.91
N ARG A 160 -10.71 3.94 -9.93
CA ARG A 160 -11.25 5.27 -10.23
C ARG A 160 -12.52 5.50 -9.41
N VAL A 161 -12.46 6.46 -8.51
CA VAL A 161 -13.56 6.78 -7.60
C VAL A 161 -14.26 8.04 -8.10
N ALA A 162 -15.49 7.91 -8.57
CA ALA A 162 -16.28 9.04 -9.06
C ALA A 162 -16.53 10.07 -7.93
N ALA A 163 -16.88 11.29 -8.31
CA ALA A 163 -17.36 12.27 -7.34
C ALA A 163 -18.56 11.70 -6.58
N GLY A 164 -18.55 11.80 -5.25
CA GLY A 164 -19.56 11.22 -4.37
C GLY A 164 -19.05 11.01 -2.96
N THR A 165 -19.88 10.41 -2.09
CA THR A 165 -19.57 10.15 -0.69
C THR A 165 -19.60 8.65 -0.40
N TYR A 166 -18.46 8.11 0.02
CA TYR A 166 -18.24 6.68 0.19
C TYR A 166 -17.93 6.33 1.63
N THR A 167 -18.78 5.53 2.24
CA THR A 167 -18.56 5.03 3.60
C THR A 167 -17.86 3.66 3.52
N GLU A 168 -16.64 3.62 4.06
CA GLU A 168 -15.80 2.43 3.99
C GLU A 168 -15.81 1.64 5.29
N ASN A 169 -15.92 0.34 5.19
CA ASN A 169 -15.72 -0.58 6.32
C ASN A 169 -14.21 -0.77 6.54
N ASN A 170 -13.61 0.21 7.23
CA ASN A 170 -12.17 0.27 7.45
C ASN A 170 -11.67 -0.70 8.55
N PRO A 171 -10.39 -1.16 8.48
CA PRO A 171 -9.39 -0.77 7.49
C PRO A 171 -9.56 -1.48 6.14
N VAL A 172 -9.33 -0.73 5.06
CA VAL A 172 -9.26 -1.27 3.70
C VAL A 172 -7.80 -1.48 3.32
N VAL A 173 -7.39 -2.73 3.11
CA VAL A 173 -5.99 -3.09 2.81
C VAL A 173 -5.76 -3.05 1.30
N ILE A 174 -4.97 -2.08 0.84
CA ILE A 174 -4.74 -1.87 -0.60
C ILE A 174 -3.66 -2.85 -1.10
N PRO A 175 -3.89 -3.60 -2.19
CA PRO A 175 -2.86 -4.48 -2.78
C PRO A 175 -1.66 -3.71 -3.31
N ASN A 176 -0.53 -4.40 -3.50
CA ASN A 176 0.69 -3.81 -4.05
C ASN A 176 0.43 -3.16 -5.42
N ASN A 177 1.03 -1.99 -5.65
CA ASN A 177 0.98 -1.25 -6.91
C ASN A 177 -0.44 -0.94 -7.40
N VAL A 178 -1.39 -0.77 -6.49
CA VAL A 178 -2.75 -0.33 -6.79
C VAL A 178 -2.87 1.17 -6.51
N THR A 179 -3.53 1.88 -7.41
CA THR A 179 -3.83 3.30 -7.30
C THR A 179 -5.29 3.51 -6.90
N ILE A 180 -5.54 4.36 -5.91
CA ILE A 180 -6.86 4.90 -5.60
C ILE A 180 -6.89 6.35 -6.10
N ASP A 181 -7.70 6.63 -7.11
CA ASP A 181 -7.75 7.91 -7.79
C ASP A 181 -9.16 8.49 -7.80
N GLY A 182 -9.37 9.57 -7.07
CA GLY A 182 -10.64 10.30 -7.08
C GLY A 182 -10.80 11.17 -8.33
N ASP A 183 -12.02 11.34 -8.79
CA ASP A 183 -12.32 12.22 -9.92
C ASP A 183 -12.10 13.70 -9.58
N ASP A 184 -12.37 14.08 -8.33
CA ASP A 184 -12.25 15.46 -7.85
C ASP A 184 -11.85 15.48 -6.37
N LEU A 185 -10.83 16.26 -6.03
CA LEU A 185 -10.32 16.38 -4.66
C LEU A 185 -11.43 16.71 -3.63
N ARG A 186 -12.34 17.60 -3.95
CA ARG A 186 -13.35 18.09 -2.99
C ARG A 186 -14.62 17.27 -2.99
N GLN A 187 -14.94 16.66 -4.12
CA GLN A 187 -16.20 15.93 -4.29
C GLN A 187 -16.05 14.43 -4.13
N THR A 188 -14.83 13.87 -4.20
CA THR A 188 -14.61 12.47 -3.88
C THR A 188 -14.32 12.33 -2.39
N GLN A 189 -15.36 12.04 -1.62
CA GLN A 189 -15.33 12.04 -0.16
C GLN A 189 -15.36 10.61 0.38
N ILE A 190 -14.40 10.28 1.25
CA ILE A 190 -14.30 8.96 1.88
C ILE A 190 -14.54 9.10 3.39
N ILE A 191 -15.44 8.29 3.92
CA ILE A 191 -15.84 8.28 5.34
C ILE A 191 -15.40 6.95 5.98
N PRO A 192 -14.54 6.98 7.02
CA PRO A 192 -14.26 5.79 7.83
C PRO A 192 -15.46 5.46 8.73
N SER A 193 -15.99 4.22 8.66
CA SER A 193 -17.13 3.81 9.50
C SER A 193 -16.71 3.28 10.87
N ASN A 194 -15.52 2.71 11.01
CA ASN A 194 -15.02 2.13 12.25
C ASN A 194 -14.15 3.11 13.01
N VAL A 195 -14.66 3.59 14.12
CA VAL A 195 -13.94 4.52 15.01
C VAL A 195 -12.71 3.83 15.63
N GLY A 196 -11.59 4.55 15.70
CA GLY A 196 -10.34 4.05 16.28
C GLY A 196 -9.52 3.14 15.38
N LYS A 197 -9.97 2.88 14.14
CA LYS A 197 -9.22 2.11 13.14
C LYS A 197 -8.74 3.00 12.01
N ASP A 198 -7.58 2.63 11.45
CA ASP A 198 -7.05 3.27 10.25
C ASP A 198 -8.03 3.10 9.07
N LEU A 199 -8.05 4.05 8.13
CA LEU A 199 -8.92 3.96 6.97
C LEU A 199 -8.30 3.09 5.88
N PHE A 200 -7.14 3.45 5.39
CA PHE A 200 -6.44 2.69 4.35
C PHE A 200 -5.11 2.15 4.85
N HIS A 201 -4.87 0.87 4.61
CA HIS A 201 -3.57 0.25 4.80
C HIS A 201 -2.81 0.21 3.47
N ALA A 202 -1.74 0.99 3.40
CA ALA A 202 -0.87 1.10 2.23
C ALA A 202 0.15 -0.04 2.19
N LYS A 203 0.41 -0.57 1.00
CA LYS A 203 1.46 -1.56 0.71
C LYS A 203 2.43 -1.02 -0.34
N ASN A 204 3.36 -1.88 -0.78
CA ASN A 204 4.37 -1.52 -1.76
C ASN A 204 3.77 -0.85 -3.00
N GLY A 205 4.27 0.33 -3.37
CA GLY A 205 3.92 1.05 -4.59
C GLY A 205 2.47 1.53 -4.71
N THR A 206 1.71 1.57 -3.61
CA THR A 206 0.34 2.11 -3.63
C THR A 206 0.35 3.61 -3.85
N LEU A 207 -0.65 4.13 -4.56
CA LEU A 207 -0.87 5.55 -4.76
C LEU A 207 -2.28 5.94 -4.33
N PHE A 208 -2.40 7.02 -3.56
CA PHE A 208 -3.66 7.65 -3.20
C PHE A 208 -3.66 9.08 -3.72
N GLN A 209 -4.65 9.46 -4.50
CA GLN A 209 -4.71 10.81 -5.02
C GLN A 209 -6.14 11.33 -5.19
N ASN A 210 -6.28 12.66 -5.13
CA ASN A 210 -7.51 13.39 -5.39
C ASN A 210 -8.68 12.98 -4.45
N LEU A 211 -8.40 12.78 -3.16
CA LEU A 211 -9.38 12.30 -2.17
C LEU A 211 -9.56 13.28 -1.02
N SER A 212 -10.78 13.44 -0.54
CA SER A 212 -11.08 14.10 0.72
C SER A 212 -11.58 13.09 1.75
N PHE A 213 -10.94 13.06 2.92
CA PHE A 213 -11.39 12.26 4.05
C PHE A 213 -12.29 13.13 4.94
N VAL A 214 -13.51 12.68 5.16
CA VAL A 214 -14.54 13.41 5.90
C VAL A 214 -15.28 12.47 6.87
N GLY A 215 -16.11 13.00 7.74
CA GLY A 215 -16.97 12.22 8.62
C GLY A 215 -16.84 12.55 10.09
N ALA A 216 -17.35 11.67 10.93
CA ALA A 216 -17.31 11.80 12.38
C ALA A 216 -15.89 11.66 12.93
N ALA A 217 -15.66 12.11 14.16
CA ALA A 217 -14.37 12.01 14.84
C ALA A 217 -13.85 10.56 14.87
N ASN A 218 -12.59 10.39 14.50
CA ASN A 218 -11.89 9.10 14.49
C ASN A 218 -10.47 9.31 14.98
N THR A 219 -9.92 8.38 15.73
CA THR A 219 -8.52 8.43 16.20
C THR A 219 -7.54 7.61 15.36
N GLY A 220 -8.04 6.87 14.36
CA GLY A 220 -7.22 6.15 13.40
C GLY A 220 -6.52 7.07 12.40
N ALA A 221 -5.56 6.54 11.69
CA ALA A 221 -4.91 7.23 10.58
C ALA A 221 -5.73 7.09 9.29
N MET A 222 -5.71 8.11 8.43
CA MET A 222 -6.35 8.00 7.12
C MET A 222 -5.55 7.06 6.22
N ILE A 223 -4.22 7.10 6.29
CA ILE A 223 -3.34 6.18 5.56
C ILE A 223 -2.22 5.72 6.49
N ALA A 224 -2.02 4.42 6.59
CA ALA A 224 -1.01 3.79 7.45
C ALA A 224 -0.39 2.56 6.81
N PHE A 225 0.75 2.10 7.30
CA PHE A 225 1.16 0.72 7.08
C PHE A 225 0.33 -0.22 7.95
N PRO A 226 -0.09 -1.40 7.44
CA PRO A 226 -0.85 -2.37 8.22
C PRO A 226 -0.05 -2.86 9.45
N PRO A 227 -0.64 -2.82 10.67
CA PRO A 227 0.09 -3.13 11.90
C PRO A 227 0.45 -4.61 12.08
N ASP A 228 -0.13 -5.48 11.28
CA ASP A 228 0.15 -6.93 11.27
C ASP A 228 1.41 -7.32 10.47
N GLY A 229 2.14 -6.34 9.93
CA GLY A 229 3.31 -6.57 9.07
C GLY A 229 2.97 -7.01 7.65
N SER A 230 1.70 -7.07 7.27
CA SER A 230 1.28 -7.48 5.93
C SER A 230 1.63 -6.48 4.82
N ALA A 231 2.21 -5.31 5.17
CA ALA A 231 2.83 -4.41 4.19
C ALA A 231 3.97 -5.12 3.43
N GLY A 232 4.66 -6.04 4.10
CA GLY A 232 5.77 -6.78 3.52
C GLY A 232 6.99 -5.90 3.24
N ILE A 233 7.74 -6.23 2.20
CA ILE A 233 8.93 -5.48 1.79
C ILE A 233 8.51 -4.31 0.90
N ILE A 234 8.82 -3.10 1.33
CA ILE A 234 8.61 -1.88 0.53
C ILE A 234 9.86 -1.63 -0.31
N THR A 235 9.75 -1.79 -1.60
CA THR A 235 10.76 -1.43 -2.61
C THR A 235 10.40 -0.15 -3.36
N GLN A 236 9.11 0.19 -3.37
CA GLN A 236 8.55 1.42 -3.90
C GLN A 236 7.68 2.04 -2.81
N SER A 237 8.04 3.23 -2.34
CA SER A 237 7.30 3.92 -1.28
C SER A 237 5.84 4.16 -1.70
N PRO A 238 4.87 3.90 -0.83
CA PRO A 238 3.52 4.41 -1.04
C PRO A 238 3.53 5.92 -1.24
N TYR A 239 2.65 6.40 -2.09
CA TYR A 239 2.56 7.80 -2.42
C TYR A 239 1.17 8.35 -2.12
N VAL A 240 1.10 9.49 -1.44
CA VAL A 240 -0.14 10.24 -1.17
C VAL A 240 -0.01 11.59 -1.85
N ARG A 241 -0.95 11.92 -2.73
CA ARG A 241 -0.89 13.14 -3.52
C ARG A 241 -2.25 13.83 -3.60
N ASN A 242 -2.24 15.14 -3.43
CA ASN A 242 -3.45 15.95 -3.58
C ASN A 242 -4.65 15.39 -2.81
N CYS A 243 -4.46 15.18 -1.49
CA CYS A 243 -5.51 14.69 -0.59
C CYS A 243 -5.79 15.69 0.53
N THR A 244 -7.00 15.66 1.06
CA THR A 244 -7.40 16.52 2.19
C THR A 244 -8.05 15.70 3.29
N ASN A 245 -7.75 16.01 4.56
CA ASN A 245 -8.35 15.35 5.72
C ASN A 245 -9.08 16.36 6.61
N PHE A 246 -10.39 16.14 6.79
CA PHE A 246 -11.27 16.90 7.67
C PHE A 246 -11.80 16.08 8.86
N VAL A 247 -11.43 14.80 8.99
CA VAL A 247 -11.93 13.92 10.06
C VAL A 247 -11.36 14.37 11.41
N PRO A 248 -12.19 14.85 12.36
CA PRO A 248 -11.70 15.33 13.65
C PRO A 248 -10.96 14.24 14.45
N ASN A 249 -9.96 14.63 15.23
CA ASN A 249 -9.11 13.76 16.07
C ASN A 249 -8.25 12.73 15.32
N SER A 250 -8.35 12.65 13.99
CA SER A 250 -7.63 11.62 13.21
C SER A 250 -6.17 11.99 12.99
N MET A 251 -5.38 10.96 12.68
CA MET A 251 -4.07 11.13 12.06
C MET A 251 -4.24 11.17 10.54
N GLY A 252 -3.45 12.00 9.88
CA GLY A 252 -3.40 11.98 8.41
C GLY A 252 -2.67 10.74 7.93
N MET A 253 -1.37 10.69 8.14
CA MET A 253 -0.53 9.54 7.83
C MET A 253 0.15 8.98 9.07
N LYS A 254 0.28 7.65 9.11
CA LYS A 254 1.02 6.93 10.14
C LYS A 254 2.06 6.02 9.48
N VAL A 255 3.32 6.45 9.53
CA VAL A 255 4.46 5.75 8.95
C VAL A 255 5.23 5.07 10.07
N ASP A 256 4.77 3.91 10.48
CA ASP A 256 5.44 3.10 11.51
C ASP A 256 6.39 2.11 10.84
N GLY A 257 7.70 2.33 10.98
CA GLY A 257 8.71 1.49 10.34
C GLY A 257 8.79 0.06 10.90
N SER A 258 8.14 -0.24 12.03
CA SER A 258 8.02 -1.60 12.55
C SER A 258 6.96 -2.42 11.80
N HIS A 259 6.06 -1.75 11.08
CA HIS A 259 4.98 -2.39 10.32
C HIS A 259 5.38 -2.73 8.88
N ALA A 260 6.56 -2.37 8.43
CA ALA A 260 7.06 -2.61 7.08
C ALA A 260 8.54 -3.01 7.08
N MET A 261 8.97 -3.67 6.02
CA MET A 261 10.38 -3.98 5.76
C MET A 261 10.89 -3.18 4.55
N GLY A 262 12.19 -3.21 4.30
CA GLY A 262 12.81 -2.50 3.17
C GLY A 262 12.91 -1.00 3.42
N LEU A 263 12.35 -0.19 2.51
CA LEU A 263 12.46 1.28 2.58
C LEU A 263 11.74 1.89 3.79
N LYS A 264 10.71 1.26 4.32
CA LYS A 264 9.91 1.74 5.47
C LYS A 264 9.44 3.19 5.31
N SER A 265 9.17 3.61 4.09
CA SER A 265 8.97 5.01 3.72
C SER A 265 7.64 5.26 3.05
N MET A 266 7.15 6.49 3.18
CA MET A 266 5.97 6.99 2.49
C MET A 266 6.26 8.41 1.96
N ASN A 267 5.85 8.68 0.72
CA ASN A 267 5.95 10.00 0.11
C ASN A 267 4.60 10.69 0.17
N VAL A 268 4.58 11.94 0.62
CA VAL A 268 3.37 12.74 0.74
C VAL A 268 3.58 14.08 0.06
N ASP A 269 2.73 14.39 -0.91
CA ASP A 269 2.80 15.62 -1.70
C ASP A 269 1.43 16.29 -1.79
N SER A 270 1.40 17.60 -1.61
CA SER A 270 0.17 18.40 -1.76
C SER A 270 -0.97 17.88 -0.86
N TYR A 271 -0.68 17.72 0.42
CA TYR A 271 -1.64 17.23 1.41
C TYR A 271 -2.06 18.33 2.37
N THR A 272 -3.36 18.46 2.59
CA THR A 272 -3.91 19.39 3.57
C THR A 272 -4.69 18.65 4.66
N GLN A 273 -4.36 18.89 5.91
CA GLN A 273 -5.17 18.45 7.04
C GLN A 273 -5.71 19.64 7.79
N TYR A 274 -7.02 19.73 7.86
CA TYR A 274 -7.74 20.70 8.66
C TYR A 274 -8.69 19.98 9.63
N ASN A 275 -8.19 19.66 10.81
CA ASN A 275 -9.02 19.05 11.84
C ASN A 275 -8.57 19.45 13.25
N GLN A 276 -9.51 19.50 14.18
CA GLN A 276 -9.21 19.70 15.59
C GLN A 276 -8.89 18.38 16.27
N GLY A 277 -7.96 18.38 17.22
CA GLY A 277 -7.61 17.21 18.03
C GLY A 277 -6.71 16.18 17.33
N GLY A 278 -6.44 16.34 16.03
CA GLY A 278 -5.70 15.38 15.25
C GLY A 278 -4.18 15.59 15.18
N ILE A 279 -3.52 14.67 14.51
CA ILE A 279 -2.08 14.72 14.18
C ILE A 279 -1.93 14.65 12.66
N GLY A 280 -1.18 15.57 12.06
CA GLY A 280 -0.99 15.58 10.61
C GLY A 280 -0.27 14.34 10.11
N VAL A 281 0.98 14.16 10.50
CA VAL A 281 1.80 13.00 10.13
C VAL A 281 2.52 12.46 11.36
N THR A 282 2.42 11.18 11.59
CA THR A 282 3.19 10.45 12.61
C THR A 282 4.17 9.51 11.94
N ILE A 283 5.45 9.65 12.26
CA ILE A 283 6.52 8.80 11.77
C ILE A 283 7.22 8.19 12.98
N SER A 284 7.36 6.88 13.02
CA SER A 284 7.91 6.19 14.18
C SER A 284 8.74 4.95 13.80
N ASN A 285 9.51 4.43 14.75
CA ASN A 285 10.19 3.13 14.65
C ASN A 285 11.05 2.97 13.39
N ASN A 286 11.97 3.93 13.17
CA ASN A 286 12.83 3.98 11.97
C ASN A 286 12.05 4.13 10.64
N GLY A 287 10.81 4.61 10.68
CA GLY A 287 10.08 5.00 9.49
C GLY A 287 10.66 6.27 8.86
N TYR A 288 10.42 6.47 7.57
CA TYR A 288 10.83 7.66 6.84
C TYR A 288 9.64 8.27 6.08
N ALA A 289 9.55 9.57 6.05
CA ALA A 289 8.59 10.26 5.20
C ALA A 289 9.22 11.42 4.43
N GLN A 290 8.97 11.46 3.14
CA GLN A 290 9.22 12.63 2.29
C GLN A 290 7.95 13.48 2.28
N LEU A 291 7.98 14.67 2.86
CA LEU A 291 6.84 15.57 3.04
C LEU A 291 7.02 16.83 2.19
N VAL A 292 6.19 16.98 1.16
CA VAL A 292 6.26 18.11 0.22
C VAL A 292 4.90 18.80 0.17
N SER A 293 4.88 20.12 0.38
CA SER A 293 3.64 20.92 0.35
C SER A 293 2.56 20.38 1.30
N ILE A 294 2.96 20.10 2.55
CA ILE A 294 2.06 19.63 3.60
C ILE A 294 1.53 20.82 4.38
N PHE A 295 0.21 20.92 4.50
CA PHE A 295 -0.46 21.94 5.28
C PHE A 295 -1.26 21.29 6.40
N THR A 296 -0.84 21.48 7.66
CA THR A 296 -1.58 21.00 8.84
C THR A 296 -2.12 22.18 9.63
N ILE A 297 -3.43 22.23 9.78
CA ILE A 297 -4.15 23.39 10.31
C ILE A 297 -5.04 22.96 11.48
N CYS A 298 -4.94 23.64 12.62
CA CYS A 298 -5.69 23.35 13.85
C CYS A 298 -5.40 21.98 14.50
N ASN A 299 -4.35 21.29 14.09
CA ASN A 299 -3.96 20.00 14.65
C ASN A 299 -3.34 20.15 16.05
N VAL A 300 -3.46 19.15 16.91
CA VAL A 300 -2.68 19.12 18.16
C VAL A 300 -1.17 19.07 17.84
N THR A 301 -0.79 18.28 16.87
CA THR A 301 0.58 18.23 16.36
C THR A 301 0.58 18.13 14.83
N GLY A 302 1.33 19.00 14.18
CA GLY A 302 1.44 18.95 12.71
C GLY A 302 2.21 17.72 12.24
N ILE A 303 3.46 17.57 12.67
CA ILE A 303 4.34 16.45 12.30
C ILE A 303 5.01 15.91 13.54
N THR A 304 5.02 14.60 13.72
CA THR A 304 5.70 13.89 14.80
C THR A 304 6.70 12.90 14.20
N ALA A 305 7.98 12.99 14.62
CA ALA A 305 9.02 12.02 14.27
C ALA A 305 9.65 11.49 15.57
N VAL A 306 9.45 10.21 15.87
CA VAL A 306 9.87 9.59 17.13
C VAL A 306 10.49 8.21 16.90
N SER A 307 11.24 7.72 17.89
CA SER A 307 11.80 6.35 17.86
C SER A 307 12.66 6.06 16.61
N GLY A 308 13.59 6.96 16.31
CA GLY A 308 14.51 6.82 15.17
C GLY A 308 13.92 7.18 13.81
N ALA A 309 12.72 7.72 13.81
CA ALA A 309 12.09 8.17 12.57
C ALA A 309 12.78 9.37 11.96
N GLN A 310 12.69 9.51 10.66
CA GLN A 310 13.23 10.61 9.87
C GLN A 310 12.17 11.17 8.93
N CYS A 311 12.23 12.47 8.65
CA CYS A 311 11.43 13.07 7.60
C CYS A 311 12.16 14.25 6.96
N ASP A 312 11.97 14.41 5.66
CA ASP A 312 12.30 15.62 4.93
C ASP A 312 11.03 16.45 4.75
N VAL A 313 11.11 17.73 5.08
CA VAL A 313 9.97 18.65 5.02
C VAL A 313 10.30 19.79 4.08
N ASN A 314 9.59 19.89 2.96
CA ASN A 314 9.78 20.92 1.94
C ASN A 314 8.49 21.68 1.71
N ASN A 315 8.58 23.00 1.57
CA ASN A 315 7.46 23.88 1.21
C ASN A 315 6.17 23.60 2.01
N SER A 316 6.30 23.39 3.31
CA SER A 316 5.22 22.94 4.18
C SER A 316 4.92 23.96 5.29
N ASN A 317 3.71 23.92 5.82
CA ASN A 317 3.29 24.80 6.90
C ASN A 317 2.43 24.07 7.91
N THR A 318 2.64 24.37 9.20
CA THR A 318 1.75 23.97 10.29
C THR A 318 1.24 25.21 10.99
N SER A 319 -0.07 25.37 11.14
CA SER A 319 -0.69 26.59 11.64
C SER A 319 -1.81 26.30 12.63
N PHE A 320 -2.01 27.21 13.57
CA PHE A 320 -3.14 27.23 14.51
C PHE A 320 -3.29 25.94 15.35
N GLY A 321 -2.22 25.16 15.48
CA GLY A 321 -2.19 23.97 16.30
C GLY A 321 -1.42 24.20 17.61
N THR A 322 -1.33 23.15 18.42
CA THR A 322 -0.56 23.21 19.69
C THR A 322 0.94 23.09 19.45
N ARG A 323 1.35 22.23 18.51
CA ARG A 323 2.74 21.98 18.15
C ARG A 323 2.88 21.82 16.63
N GLY A 324 3.82 22.52 16.03
CA GLY A 324 4.13 22.35 14.61
C GLY A 324 4.87 21.05 14.33
N LEU A 325 6.01 20.89 15.02
CA LEU A 325 6.89 19.73 14.86
C LEU A 325 7.22 19.16 16.25
N VAL A 326 7.22 17.85 16.37
CA VAL A 326 7.69 17.11 17.53
C VAL A 326 8.73 16.10 17.06
N ALA A 327 9.96 16.27 17.54
CA ALA A 327 11.01 15.28 17.39
C ALA A 327 11.39 14.82 18.80
N SER A 328 11.26 13.54 19.10
CA SER A 328 11.72 12.97 20.34
C SER A 328 12.50 11.71 20.05
N GLY A 329 13.64 11.59 20.74
CA GLY A 329 14.67 10.60 20.56
C GLY A 329 14.24 9.18 20.23
N VAL A 330 15.19 8.31 20.18
CA VAL A 330 15.01 6.91 19.82
C VAL A 330 14.23 6.23 20.95
N GLY A 331 13.06 5.70 20.66
CA GLY A 331 12.44 4.71 21.54
C GLY A 331 13.34 3.48 21.63
N THR A 332 13.22 2.74 22.73
CA THR A 332 13.91 1.46 22.88
C THR A 332 13.51 0.50 21.76
N VAL A 333 14.42 0.29 20.81
CA VAL A 333 14.28 -0.79 19.83
C VAL A 333 15.11 -1.96 20.34
N ASN A 334 14.47 -3.06 20.66
CA ASN A 334 15.18 -4.28 20.99
C ASN A 334 15.91 -4.77 19.73
N GLN A 335 17.22 -4.58 19.69
CA GLN A 335 18.09 -5.16 18.70
C GLN A 335 18.56 -6.53 19.20
N THR A 336 18.22 -7.57 18.51
CA THR A 336 18.83 -8.88 18.72
C THR A 336 20.04 -8.99 17.82
N GLY A 337 21.21 -9.08 18.44
CA GLY A 337 22.49 -9.28 17.77
C GLY A 337 23.50 -9.76 18.78
N ALA A 338 24.52 -10.47 18.33
CA ALA A 338 25.65 -10.87 19.18
C ALA A 338 26.80 -9.90 18.98
N VAL A 339 27.52 -9.56 20.04
CA VAL A 339 28.81 -8.88 19.91
C VAL A 339 29.74 -9.82 19.15
N ALA A 340 30.12 -9.42 17.94
CA ALA A 340 30.91 -10.26 17.03
C ALA A 340 32.39 -10.27 17.37
N GLN A 341 32.85 -9.26 18.13
CA GLN A 341 34.23 -9.16 18.58
C GLN A 341 34.28 -8.66 20.02
N ALA A 342 35.05 -9.28 20.87
CA ALA A 342 35.27 -8.82 22.23
C ALA A 342 35.88 -7.40 22.22
N GLY A 343 35.26 -6.46 22.93
CA GLY A 343 35.79 -5.12 23.10
C GLY A 343 37.08 -5.16 23.93
N ILE A 344 37.98 -4.24 23.63
CA ILE A 344 39.18 -3.99 24.46
C ILE A 344 38.74 -2.94 25.50
N ALA A 345 39.18 -3.09 26.73
CA ALA A 345 38.91 -2.12 27.77
C ALA A 345 39.32 -0.71 27.29
N GLU A 346 38.45 0.29 27.49
CA GLU A 346 38.58 1.67 27.02
C GLU A 346 38.44 1.87 25.50
N ASP A 347 38.08 0.83 24.71
CA ASP A 347 37.74 1.00 23.33
C ASP A 347 36.29 1.53 23.18
N ASN A 348 36.14 2.57 22.39
CA ASN A 348 34.82 3.16 22.07
C ASN A 348 34.10 2.47 20.94
N THR A 349 34.59 1.32 20.49
CA THR A 349 34.07 0.60 19.32
C THR A 349 33.46 -0.74 19.73
N ILE A 350 32.22 -0.98 19.31
CA ILE A 350 31.54 -2.26 19.48
C ILE A 350 31.25 -2.81 18.10
N VAL A 351 31.73 -4.02 17.80
CA VAL A 351 31.38 -4.74 16.58
C VAL A 351 30.23 -5.70 16.88
N VAL A 352 29.10 -5.49 16.24
CA VAL A 352 27.90 -6.31 16.43
C VAL A 352 27.52 -6.96 15.09
N GLY A 353 27.38 -8.29 15.11
CA GLY A 353 26.92 -9.07 13.97
C GLY A 353 25.42 -9.27 13.96
N SER A 354 24.86 -9.47 12.78
CA SER A 354 23.46 -9.91 12.57
C SER A 354 22.40 -9.00 13.25
N LEU A 355 22.58 -7.69 13.16
CA LEU A 355 21.57 -6.75 13.65
C LEU A 355 20.28 -6.83 12.81
N THR A 356 19.13 -6.78 13.46
CA THR A 356 17.81 -6.76 12.79
C THR A 356 17.53 -5.45 12.06
N SER A 357 18.19 -4.35 12.46
CA SER A 357 18.20 -3.09 11.73
C SER A 357 19.55 -2.37 11.91
N ARG A 358 19.90 -1.54 10.92
CA ARG A 358 21.14 -0.75 10.97
C ARG A 358 21.02 0.35 12.03
N PRO A 359 21.97 0.43 12.98
CA PRO A 359 22.02 1.55 13.90
C PRO A 359 22.41 2.85 13.19
N PHE A 360 21.98 3.98 13.73
CA PHE A 360 22.29 5.31 13.22
C PHE A 360 22.89 6.20 14.32
N THR A 361 23.57 7.24 13.90
CA THR A 361 24.17 8.23 14.80
C THR A 361 23.11 8.87 15.69
N GLY A 362 23.37 8.92 17.00
CA GLY A 362 22.44 9.44 18.00
C GLY A 362 21.48 8.39 18.59
N GLN A 363 21.48 7.16 18.06
CA GLN A 363 20.68 6.09 18.62
C GLN A 363 21.22 5.66 19.98
N VAL A 364 20.32 5.50 20.95
CA VAL A 364 20.63 5.03 22.29
C VAL A 364 20.40 3.52 22.37
N PHE A 365 21.38 2.80 22.88
CA PHE A 365 21.30 1.36 23.11
C PHE A 365 21.33 1.05 24.58
N TYR A 366 20.50 0.10 25.01
CA TYR A 366 20.60 -0.56 26.30
C TYR A 366 21.32 -1.89 26.07
N LEU A 367 22.42 -2.06 26.81
CA LEU A 367 23.12 -3.33 26.85
C LEU A 367 22.49 -4.18 27.95
N GLY A 368 21.57 -5.01 27.60
CA GLY A 368 20.86 -6.00 28.40
C GLY A 368 21.28 -6.27 29.85
N GLU A 369 20.91 -7.38 30.42
CA GLU A 369 21.08 -7.70 31.86
C GLU A 369 22.51 -7.67 32.41
N LEU A 370 23.56 -7.57 31.58
CA LEU A 370 24.94 -7.58 32.01
C LEU A 370 25.50 -6.21 32.45
N PHE A 371 24.77 -5.12 32.15
CA PHE A 371 25.24 -3.76 32.36
C PHE A 371 24.18 -2.89 33.03
N ASN A 372 23.75 -3.27 34.21
CA ASN A 372 22.79 -2.47 34.97
C ASN A 372 23.50 -1.48 35.88
N GLU A 373 22.83 -0.39 36.13
CA GLU A 373 23.20 0.62 37.11
C GLU A 373 22.13 0.77 38.19
N VAL A 374 22.51 1.31 39.37
CA VAL A 374 21.53 1.59 40.43
C VAL A 374 20.72 2.83 40.03
N SER A 375 19.44 2.63 39.73
CA SER A 375 18.54 3.68 39.26
C SER A 375 17.79 4.41 40.35
N SER A 376 17.57 3.73 41.49
CA SER A 376 16.92 4.33 42.67
C SER A 376 17.25 3.55 43.94
N ILE A 377 17.19 4.24 45.07
CA ILE A 377 17.26 3.63 46.39
C ILE A 377 16.03 4.08 47.19
N SER A 378 15.20 3.13 47.56
CA SER A 378 14.00 3.36 48.36
C SER A 378 14.22 3.03 49.80
N VAL A 379 13.96 3.98 50.71
CA VAL A 379 14.00 3.74 52.16
C VAL A 379 12.80 2.86 52.54
N THR A 380 13.09 1.69 53.10
CA THR A 380 12.09 0.72 53.55
C THR A 380 11.73 0.84 54.99
N ASN A 381 12.66 1.34 55.81
CA ASN A 381 12.44 1.75 57.19
C ASN A 381 13.26 3.03 57.45
N ALA A 382 12.59 4.09 57.84
CA ALA A 382 13.23 5.39 58.06
C ALA A 382 14.17 5.45 59.26
N GLY A 383 14.10 4.53 60.19
CA GLY A 383 14.87 4.54 61.42
C GLY A 383 14.60 5.74 62.30
N SER A 384 15.43 5.92 63.31
CA SER A 384 15.39 7.09 64.22
C SER A 384 16.75 7.32 64.90
N GLY A 385 16.98 8.54 65.39
CA GLY A 385 18.18 8.88 66.13
C GLY A 385 19.37 9.35 65.27
N TYR A 386 19.14 9.65 64.02
CA TYR A 386 20.14 10.25 63.13
C TYR A 386 20.17 11.74 63.22
N THR A 387 21.28 12.33 62.82
CA THR A 387 21.47 13.79 62.79
C THR A 387 21.80 14.26 61.37
N SER A 388 21.26 15.39 60.98
CA SER A 388 21.53 15.96 59.63
C SER A 388 22.93 16.58 59.52
N THR A 389 23.55 16.90 60.64
CA THR A 389 24.95 17.44 60.72
C THR A 389 26.00 16.37 60.52
N ASN A 390 25.65 15.10 60.77
CA ASN A 390 26.51 13.93 60.51
C ASN A 390 25.65 12.79 59.98
N PRO A 391 25.29 12.81 58.66
CA PRO A 391 24.48 11.78 58.04
C PRO A 391 25.17 10.40 58.12
N PRO A 392 24.42 9.29 58.27
CA PRO A 392 25.01 7.96 58.33
C PRO A 392 25.66 7.62 56.98
N VAL A 393 26.73 6.87 57.04
CA VAL A 393 27.38 6.30 55.86
C VAL A 393 26.39 5.31 55.23
N VAL A 394 26.18 5.47 53.91
CA VAL A 394 25.43 4.54 53.08
C VAL A 394 26.45 3.70 52.32
N THR A 395 26.43 2.40 52.55
CA THR A 395 27.28 1.44 51.85
C THR A 395 26.40 0.65 50.84
N ILE A 396 26.77 0.71 49.60
CA ILE A 396 26.11 -0.07 48.52
C ILE A 396 27.10 -1.19 48.17
N ALA A 397 26.60 -2.44 48.12
CA ALA A 397 27.45 -3.56 47.81
C ALA A 397 28.07 -3.46 46.40
N ASP A 398 29.26 -4.00 46.27
CA ASP A 398 29.97 -4.01 44.99
C ASP A 398 29.20 -4.76 43.91
N PRO A 399 29.30 -4.33 42.63
CA PRO A 399 28.70 -5.03 41.52
C PRO A 399 29.30 -6.43 41.29
N SER A 400 28.46 -7.37 40.91
CA SER A 400 28.91 -8.76 40.68
C SER A 400 29.55 -8.97 39.31
N GLY A 401 29.54 -7.98 38.43
CA GLY A 401 30.14 -8.04 37.10
C GLY A 401 31.63 -7.68 37.12
N PRO A 402 32.46 -8.27 36.28
CA PRO A 402 33.89 -7.96 36.19
C PRO A 402 34.13 -6.52 35.75
N GLY A 403 34.98 -5.77 36.43
CA GLY A 403 35.27 -4.37 36.11
C GLY A 403 34.16 -3.39 36.49
N GLY A 404 33.23 -3.82 37.32
CA GLY A 404 32.15 -2.98 37.79
C GLY A 404 32.59 -1.84 38.69
N ILE A 405 31.85 -0.75 38.67
CA ILE A 405 32.05 0.43 39.52
C ILE A 405 30.91 0.43 40.54
N THR A 406 31.30 0.57 41.83
CA THR A 406 30.33 0.62 42.93
C THR A 406 29.53 1.92 42.89
N ALA A 407 28.23 1.82 43.11
CA ALA A 407 27.34 2.98 43.23
C ALA A 407 27.60 3.71 44.55
N GLU A 408 27.40 5.02 44.56
CA GLU A 408 27.57 5.86 45.76
C GLU A 408 26.27 6.60 46.07
N GLY A 409 25.93 6.71 47.33
CA GLY A 409 24.75 7.42 47.81
C GLY A 409 24.92 8.07 49.15
N VAL A 410 24.13 9.11 49.38
CA VAL A 410 24.12 9.87 50.62
C VAL A 410 22.72 9.92 51.22
N ALA A 411 22.59 9.60 52.51
CA ALA A 411 21.33 9.65 53.23
C ALA A 411 20.89 11.10 53.48
N VAL A 412 19.63 11.40 53.33
CA VAL A 412 18.97 12.65 53.68
C VAL A 412 18.19 12.46 54.96
N ILE A 413 18.48 13.28 55.96
CA ILE A 413 17.89 13.17 57.29
C ILE A 413 16.85 14.25 57.54
N SER A 414 15.69 13.87 58.04
CA SER A 414 14.63 14.79 58.47
C SER A 414 15.03 15.57 59.74
N GLY A 415 14.37 16.68 60.02
CA GLY A 415 14.51 17.41 61.26
C GLY A 415 14.17 16.59 62.54
N PHE A 416 13.54 15.42 62.38
CA PHE A 416 13.15 14.49 63.45
C PHE A 416 14.09 13.29 63.60
N GLY A 417 15.22 13.30 62.88
CA GLY A 417 16.23 12.24 63.01
C GLY A 417 15.92 10.93 62.29
N SER A 418 15.14 10.98 61.23
CA SER A 418 14.82 9.82 60.41
C SER A 418 15.40 9.99 58.99
N VAL A 419 15.78 8.89 58.32
CA VAL A 419 16.23 8.90 56.92
C VAL A 419 15.01 9.04 56.01
N THR A 420 14.94 10.10 55.21
CA THR A 420 13.84 10.37 54.32
C THR A 420 14.08 9.84 52.88
N SER A 421 15.32 9.88 52.44
CA SER A 421 15.75 9.37 51.13
C SER A 421 17.23 9.06 51.12
N VAL A 422 17.68 8.35 50.11
CA VAL A 422 19.08 8.22 49.74
C VAL A 422 19.27 8.80 48.34
N ASN A 423 20.03 9.87 48.25
CA ASN A 423 20.39 10.48 46.97
C ASN A 423 21.58 9.72 46.37
N ILE A 424 21.44 9.31 45.12
CA ILE A 424 22.52 8.63 44.39
C ILE A 424 23.45 9.68 43.81
N ASN A 425 24.73 9.62 44.18
CA ASN A 425 25.80 10.49 43.66
C ASN A 425 26.51 9.88 42.47
N ALA A 426 26.60 8.54 42.43
CA ALA A 426 27.08 7.77 41.31
C ALA A 426 26.25 6.49 41.19
N THR A 427 25.78 6.19 39.97
CA THR A 427 24.91 5.05 39.71
C THR A 427 25.64 3.72 39.69
N GLY A 428 26.99 3.77 39.59
CA GLY A 428 27.79 2.57 39.42
C GLY A 428 27.53 1.86 38.05
N SER A 429 28.10 0.67 37.93
CA SER A 429 27.91 -0.14 36.70
C SER A 429 28.12 -1.63 36.99
N GLN A 430 27.73 -2.49 36.04
CA GLN A 430 27.94 -3.94 36.08
C GLN A 430 27.15 -4.69 37.19
N TYR A 431 26.04 -4.13 37.63
CA TYR A 431 25.15 -4.81 38.55
C TYR A 431 24.30 -5.84 37.80
N ARG A 432 24.39 -7.12 38.18
CA ARG A 432 23.54 -8.20 37.66
C ARG A 432 22.24 -8.38 38.45
N THR A 433 22.31 -8.01 39.74
CA THR A 433 21.22 -8.04 40.69
C THR A 433 21.23 -6.76 41.50
N ALA A 434 20.10 -6.35 42.06
CA ALA A 434 20.03 -5.20 42.92
C ALA A 434 21.00 -5.38 44.10
N PRO A 435 21.95 -4.42 44.36
CA PRO A 435 22.89 -4.53 45.44
C PRO A 435 22.21 -4.35 46.81
N ALA A 436 22.79 -4.97 47.84
CA ALA A 436 22.40 -4.69 49.19
C ALA A 436 22.81 -3.24 49.57
N VAL A 437 21.90 -2.53 50.22
CA VAL A 437 22.14 -1.18 50.73
C VAL A 437 22.14 -1.22 52.25
N THR A 438 23.25 -0.82 52.86
CA THR A 438 23.42 -0.76 54.31
C THR A 438 23.54 0.69 54.74
N ILE A 439 22.72 1.11 55.69
CA ILE A 439 22.80 2.44 56.31
C ILE A 439 23.39 2.24 57.70
N ALA A 440 24.47 2.97 58.02
CA ALA A 440 25.12 2.85 59.31
C ALA A 440 24.16 3.14 60.48
N ALA A 441 24.26 2.36 61.55
CA ALA A 441 23.40 2.53 62.72
C ALA A 441 23.63 3.90 63.40
N PRO A 442 22.59 4.54 63.94
CA PRO A 442 22.70 5.73 64.73
C PRO A 442 23.35 5.41 66.06
N SER A 443 23.92 6.43 66.79
CA SER A 443 24.49 6.25 68.13
C SER A 443 23.44 5.78 69.13
N SER A 444 22.15 6.09 68.91
CA SER A 444 21.02 5.62 69.71
C SER A 444 19.78 5.69 68.83
N GLY A 445 18.92 4.68 68.87
CA GLY A 445 17.70 4.64 68.08
C GLY A 445 17.57 3.38 67.23
N VAL A 446 16.81 3.46 66.13
CA VAL A 446 16.54 2.36 65.24
C VAL A 446 17.26 2.55 63.89
N THR A 447 17.98 1.53 63.45
CA THR A 447 18.70 1.55 62.15
C THR A 447 17.72 1.62 60.99
N ALA A 448 17.99 2.54 60.06
CA ALA A 448 17.24 2.65 58.80
C ALA A 448 17.62 1.50 57.84
N THR A 449 16.68 1.12 56.99
CA THR A 449 16.90 0.13 55.93
C THR A 449 16.45 0.69 54.57
N ALA A 450 17.11 0.26 53.54
CA ALA A 450 16.80 0.66 52.17
C ALA A 450 16.99 -0.49 51.17
N SER A 451 16.36 -0.40 50.04
CA SER A 451 16.53 -1.33 48.94
C SER A 451 16.88 -0.58 47.64
N ALA A 452 17.81 -1.11 46.88
CA ALA A 452 18.18 -0.57 45.56
C ALA A 452 17.29 -1.20 44.44
N THR A 453 17.05 -0.40 43.43
CA THR A 453 16.50 -0.86 42.13
C THR A 453 17.58 -0.62 41.09
N ILE A 454 17.74 -1.56 40.15
CA ILE A 454 18.66 -1.45 39.03
C ILE A 454 17.89 -1.28 37.74
N SER A 455 18.47 -0.55 36.80
CA SER A 455 17.99 -0.42 35.44
C SER A 455 19.12 -0.65 34.43
N PRO A 456 18.81 -1.07 33.21
CA PRO A 456 19.82 -1.26 32.17
C PRO A 456 20.63 0.03 31.94
N SER A 457 21.94 -0.07 31.87
CA SER A 457 22.77 1.00 31.36
C SER A 457 22.56 1.19 29.87
N TYR A 458 22.74 2.41 29.40
CA TYR A 458 22.62 2.74 28.00
C TYR A 458 23.84 3.47 27.47
N PHE A 459 24.07 3.37 26.17
CA PHE A 459 25.05 4.19 25.48
C PHE A 459 24.42 4.78 24.20
N THR A 460 25.00 5.89 23.75
CA THR A 460 24.56 6.56 22.53
C THR A 460 25.54 6.26 21.39
N ILE A 461 25.04 5.91 20.23
CA ILE A 461 25.86 5.71 19.05
C ILE A 461 26.33 7.08 18.51
N ASN A 462 27.60 7.35 18.58
CA ASN A 462 28.22 8.56 18.02
C ASN A 462 28.48 8.43 16.53
N SER A 463 28.73 7.22 16.04
CA SER A 463 28.83 6.90 14.62
C SER A 463 28.55 5.43 14.38
N ALA A 464 27.98 5.10 13.23
CA ALA A 464 27.74 3.71 12.82
C ALA A 464 28.34 3.49 11.42
N THR A 465 29.44 2.72 11.37
CA THR A 465 30.11 2.37 10.11
C THR A 465 29.89 0.88 9.83
N PRO A 466 29.47 0.50 8.63
CA PRO A 466 29.43 -0.90 8.24
C PRO A 466 30.86 -1.45 8.22
N VAL A 467 31.10 -2.59 8.85
CA VAL A 467 32.30 -3.38 8.63
C VAL A 467 32.04 -4.22 7.41
N THR A 468 32.79 -4.01 6.34
CA THR A 468 32.74 -4.76 5.07
C THR A 468 33.42 -6.11 5.20
#